data_90bbccecef18cce17ccf4bb4fa4c2b89
#
_entry.id   90bbccecef18cce17ccf4bb4fa4c2b89
#
_cell.length_a   1.000
_cell.length_b   1.000
_cell.length_c   1.000
_cell.angle_alpha   90.00
_cell.angle_beta   90.00
_cell.angle_gamma   90.00
#
_symmetry.space_group_name_H-M   'P 1'
#
loop_
_entity.id
_entity.type
_entity.pdbx_description
1 polymer ?
#
loop_
_entity_poly.entity_id
_entity_poly.type
_entity_poly.pdbx_seq_one_letter_code
_entity_poly.pdbx_strand_id
1 'polypeptide(L)'
;MSDSSSTRTTVDIAIIGDGPAGSALALACVREGLDALLVGDDADWKATYSSWADDLPGTDADGLIDVDDVLSTSSPEVWAYGARPHRLQRRYVTLDNHRLRRALRAGAAHRIGRVERVATTRIADAGGHRLELADGTSIRARAVLDATGWPGRFARPNGGQASAWQTALGVVLSEPPDGELGQPTFMDFRRVIGLDGAPSTVGPHGVTTFCYSLPVSDGWLVEETVLAATPAIEPIALLPRLSARLGRHPDSVLADALRTEYVRIPLGGSRPTSDQPIVAFGAAAGYVHAATGF
;
A
#
# COMPACT_ATOMS: atom_id res chain seq x y z
N MET A 1 17.66 -39.17 19.61
CA MET A 1 18.38 -38.12 18.93
C MET A 1 17.43 -36.94 18.87
N SER A 2 17.74 -35.97 19.68
CA SER A 2 16.85 -34.89 20.11
C SER A 2 16.63 -33.86 19.00
N ASP A 3 15.40 -33.79 18.56
CA ASP A 3 14.90 -32.70 17.73
C ASP A 3 14.72 -31.44 18.62
N SER A 4 15.70 -30.56 18.62
CA SER A 4 15.64 -29.26 19.32
C SER A 4 15.27 -28.15 18.36
N SER A 5 14.10 -28.25 17.72
CA SER A 5 13.45 -27.06 17.22
C SER A 5 12.81 -26.31 18.42
N SER A 6 13.54 -25.38 19.01
CA SER A 6 13.05 -24.49 20.04
C SER A 6 11.85 -23.70 19.50
N THR A 7 10.67 -24.26 19.61
CA THR A 7 9.42 -23.55 19.37
C THR A 7 9.30 -22.46 20.43
N ARG A 8 9.48 -21.21 20.03
CA ARG A 8 9.19 -20.03 20.85
C ARG A 8 7.75 -20.17 21.37
N THR A 9 7.60 -20.45 22.66
CA THR A 9 6.34 -21.02 23.19
C THR A 9 5.25 -19.95 23.31
N THR A 10 5.60 -18.68 23.46
CA THR A 10 4.64 -17.57 23.60
C THR A 10 5.33 -16.25 23.32
N VAL A 11 4.67 -15.34 22.60
CA VAL A 11 5.10 -13.95 22.35
C VAL A 11 4.11 -12.98 22.99
N ASP A 12 4.52 -11.74 23.22
CA ASP A 12 3.59 -10.71 23.71
C ASP A 12 2.57 -10.35 22.63
N ILE A 13 3.07 -10.14 21.41
CA ILE A 13 2.25 -9.71 20.27
C ILE A 13 2.57 -10.54 19.04
N ALA A 14 1.54 -11.10 18.39
CA ALA A 14 1.63 -11.63 17.04
C ALA A 14 0.92 -10.69 16.06
N ILE A 15 1.64 -10.29 15.02
CA ILE A 15 1.13 -9.41 13.97
C ILE A 15 0.99 -10.23 12.70
N ILE A 16 -0.23 -10.35 12.18
CA ILE A 16 -0.54 -11.13 10.99
C ILE A 16 -0.61 -10.20 9.78
N GLY A 17 0.24 -10.44 8.79
CA GLY A 17 0.40 -9.60 7.60
C GLY A 17 1.68 -8.79 7.67
N ASP A 18 2.61 -9.11 6.76
CA ASP A 18 3.97 -8.59 6.71
C ASP A 18 4.17 -7.52 5.62
N GLY A 19 3.08 -6.86 5.25
CA GLY A 19 3.08 -5.63 4.44
C GLY A 19 3.65 -4.43 5.20
N PRO A 20 3.67 -3.23 4.60
CA PRO A 20 4.23 -2.03 5.23
C PRO A 20 3.67 -1.73 6.61
N ALA A 21 2.34 -1.77 6.77
CA ALA A 21 1.68 -1.48 8.04
C ALA A 21 2.07 -2.50 9.14
N GLY A 22 2.01 -3.80 8.86
CA GLY A 22 2.39 -4.83 9.82
C GLY A 22 3.87 -4.78 10.19
N SER A 23 4.74 -4.51 9.23
CA SER A 23 6.18 -4.36 9.45
C SER A 23 6.50 -3.14 10.32
N ALA A 24 5.85 -1.99 10.05
CA ALA A 24 6.01 -0.78 10.87
C ALA A 24 5.54 -1.01 12.32
N LEU A 25 4.38 -1.67 12.47
CA LEU A 25 3.84 -2.00 13.78
C LEU A 25 4.77 -2.94 14.57
N ALA A 26 5.34 -3.95 13.90
CA ALA A 26 6.28 -4.87 14.53
C ALA A 26 7.53 -4.14 15.04
N LEU A 27 8.09 -3.24 14.23
CA LEU A 27 9.23 -2.41 14.63
C LEU A 27 8.88 -1.51 15.82
N ALA A 28 7.70 -0.87 15.81
CA ALA A 28 7.24 -0.05 16.92
C ALA A 28 7.12 -0.88 18.22
N CYS A 29 6.50 -2.06 18.16
CA CYS A 29 6.38 -2.94 19.31
C CYS A 29 7.75 -3.36 19.88
N VAL A 30 8.70 -3.68 19.02
CA VAL A 30 10.07 -4.03 19.47
C VAL A 30 10.76 -2.86 20.15
N ARG A 31 10.59 -1.64 19.65
CA ARG A 31 11.16 -0.43 20.30
C ARG A 31 10.57 -0.16 21.67
N GLU A 32 9.30 -0.51 21.87
CA GLU A 32 8.64 -0.46 23.18
C GLU A 32 9.01 -1.65 24.10
N GLY A 33 9.96 -2.49 23.68
CA GLY A 33 10.44 -3.61 24.48
C GLY A 33 9.53 -4.83 24.48
N LEU A 34 8.55 -4.91 23.58
CA LEU A 34 7.62 -6.04 23.47
C LEU A 34 8.25 -7.16 22.62
N ASP A 35 8.00 -8.40 23.04
CA ASP A 35 8.32 -9.58 22.22
C ASP A 35 7.29 -9.72 21.09
N ALA A 36 7.61 -9.10 19.93
CA ALA A 36 6.74 -9.07 18.77
C ALA A 36 7.18 -10.08 17.70
N LEU A 37 6.20 -10.80 17.15
CA LEU A 37 6.39 -11.73 16.04
C LEU A 37 5.53 -11.31 14.86
N LEU A 38 6.20 -10.95 13.76
CA LEU A 38 5.57 -10.70 12.47
C LEU A 38 5.36 -12.04 11.75
N VAL A 39 4.15 -12.28 11.23
CA VAL A 39 3.81 -13.51 10.50
C VAL A 39 3.25 -13.15 9.13
N GLY A 40 3.86 -13.64 8.06
CA GLY A 40 3.44 -13.37 6.68
C GLY A 40 4.08 -14.31 5.67
N ASP A 41 3.75 -14.14 4.41
CA ASP A 41 4.21 -15.00 3.31
C ASP A 41 5.52 -14.52 2.67
N ASP A 42 6.09 -13.45 3.17
CA ASP A 42 7.32 -12.82 2.68
C ASP A 42 7.24 -12.30 1.23
N ALA A 43 6.03 -12.02 0.76
CA ALA A 43 5.82 -11.52 -0.58
C ALA A 43 6.44 -10.13 -0.80
N ASP A 44 6.91 -9.88 -2.02
CA ASP A 44 7.43 -8.57 -2.39
C ASP A 44 6.34 -7.51 -2.43
N TRP A 45 6.67 -6.32 -1.95
CA TRP A 45 5.78 -5.17 -2.05
C TRP A 45 5.90 -4.56 -3.45
N LYS A 46 4.81 -4.64 -4.22
CA LYS A 46 4.81 -4.28 -5.65
C LYS A 46 4.30 -2.87 -5.95
N ALA A 47 3.48 -2.30 -5.05
CA ALA A 47 2.93 -0.98 -5.25
C ALA A 47 4.00 0.11 -5.09
N THR A 48 3.91 1.17 -5.86
CA THR A 48 4.71 2.38 -5.65
C THR A 48 4.15 3.15 -4.45
N TYR A 49 4.97 3.38 -3.43
CA TYR A 49 4.64 4.22 -2.28
C TYR A 49 5.28 5.59 -2.45
N SER A 50 4.45 6.62 -2.39
CA SER A 50 4.89 8.00 -2.54
C SER A 50 4.22 8.88 -1.48
N SER A 51 4.88 9.96 -1.08
CA SER A 51 4.35 10.92 -0.11
C SER A 51 5.00 12.29 -0.26
N TRP A 52 4.42 13.28 0.39
CA TRP A 52 5.13 14.52 0.67
C TRP A 52 6.23 14.25 1.70
N ALA A 53 7.42 14.78 1.45
CA ALA A 53 8.57 14.50 2.33
C ALA A 53 8.35 14.96 3.77
N ASP A 54 7.62 16.05 3.95
CA ASP A 54 7.29 16.64 5.25
C ASP A 54 6.08 15.98 5.95
N ASP A 55 5.36 15.08 5.28
CA ASP A 55 4.33 14.22 5.90
C ASP A 55 4.92 12.89 6.42
N LEU A 56 6.15 12.57 6.03
CA LEU A 56 6.84 11.40 6.53
C LEU A 56 7.49 11.74 7.89
N PRO A 57 7.46 10.81 8.86
CA PRO A 57 8.14 11.04 10.13
C PRO A 57 9.62 11.33 9.86
N GLY A 58 10.06 12.49 10.32
CA GLY A 58 11.44 12.94 10.17
C GLY A 58 12.45 12.07 10.92
N THR A 59 13.71 12.43 10.81
CA THR A 59 14.86 11.83 11.52
C THR A 59 14.88 12.11 13.03
N ASP A 60 13.80 12.69 13.56
CA ASP A 60 13.66 12.98 14.98
C ASP A 60 13.72 11.68 15.80
N ALA A 61 14.15 11.79 17.05
CA ALA A 61 14.35 10.64 17.95
C ALA A 61 13.14 9.68 18.08
N ASP A 62 11.96 10.14 17.69
CA ASP A 62 10.70 9.39 17.70
C ASP A 62 10.36 8.71 16.35
N GLY A 63 11.11 8.98 15.29
CA GLY A 63 10.88 8.37 13.96
C GLY A 63 11.21 6.86 13.95
N LEU A 64 10.34 6.05 13.35
CA LEU A 64 10.55 4.60 13.23
C LEU A 64 11.74 4.25 12.35
N ILE A 65 11.99 5.04 11.30
CA ILE A 65 13.08 4.86 10.34
C ILE A 65 13.58 6.24 9.89
N ASP A 66 14.82 6.29 9.43
CA ASP A 66 15.29 7.45 8.67
C ASP A 66 14.70 7.39 7.26
N VAL A 67 13.90 8.39 6.93
CA VAL A 67 13.22 8.47 5.64
C VAL A 67 14.22 8.58 4.49
N ASP A 68 15.30 9.33 4.66
CA ASP A 68 16.31 9.52 3.62
C ASP A 68 17.02 8.19 3.24
N ASP A 69 17.11 7.23 4.17
CA ASP A 69 17.67 5.90 3.90
C ASP A 69 16.77 5.03 3.01
N VAL A 70 15.49 5.35 2.93
CA VAL A 70 14.50 4.56 2.19
C VAL A 70 13.94 5.26 0.96
N LEU A 71 14.45 6.45 0.62
CA LEU A 71 14.04 7.16 -0.58
C LEU A 71 14.54 6.45 -1.85
N SER A 72 13.67 6.35 -2.83
CA SER A 72 13.99 5.97 -4.20
C SER A 72 14.28 7.20 -5.05
N THR A 73 13.32 8.12 -5.10
CA THR A 73 13.43 9.37 -5.87
C THR A 73 12.89 10.55 -5.06
N SER A 74 13.28 11.75 -5.46
CA SER A 74 12.88 12.98 -4.80
C SER A 74 12.72 14.11 -5.82
N SER A 75 11.52 14.65 -5.89
CA SER A 75 11.19 15.82 -6.71
C SER A 75 11.01 17.04 -5.79
N PRO A 76 11.82 18.08 -5.92
CA PRO A 76 11.72 19.26 -5.04
C PRO A 76 10.39 20.00 -5.22
N GLU A 77 9.74 19.79 -6.34
CA GLU A 77 8.45 20.33 -6.71
C GLU A 77 7.73 19.37 -7.65
N VAL A 78 6.42 19.48 -7.71
CA VAL A 78 5.57 18.74 -8.65
C VAL A 78 4.51 19.62 -9.25
N TRP A 79 4.02 19.24 -10.41
CA TRP A 79 2.92 19.92 -11.07
C TRP A 79 1.57 19.28 -10.73
N ALA A 80 0.54 20.12 -10.66
CA ALA A 80 -0.85 19.69 -10.65
C ALA A 80 -1.61 20.47 -11.74
N TYR A 81 -2.39 19.77 -12.53
CA TYR A 81 -3.13 20.35 -13.65
C TYR A 81 -4.64 20.19 -13.44
N GLY A 82 -5.30 21.31 -13.17
CA GLY A 82 -6.75 21.44 -13.15
C GLY A 82 -7.21 22.37 -14.28
N ALA A 83 -8.03 23.37 -13.95
CA ALA A 83 -8.39 24.45 -14.87
C ALA A 83 -7.16 25.29 -15.27
N ARG A 84 -6.15 25.33 -14.44
CA ARG A 84 -4.85 25.98 -14.66
C ARG A 84 -3.74 25.05 -14.18
N PRO A 85 -2.51 25.20 -14.71
CA PRO A 85 -1.35 24.54 -14.14
C PRO A 85 -0.97 25.17 -12.79
N HIS A 86 -0.61 24.35 -11.84
CA HIS A 86 -0.12 24.73 -10.52
C HIS A 86 1.22 24.07 -10.26
N ARG A 87 2.22 24.86 -9.98
CA ARG A 87 3.53 24.38 -9.53
C ARG A 87 3.51 24.33 -8.01
N LEU A 88 3.58 23.13 -7.47
CA LEU A 88 3.58 22.90 -6.03
C LEU A 88 5.04 22.83 -5.56
N GLN A 89 5.50 23.86 -4.87
CA GLN A 89 6.84 23.97 -4.31
C GLN A 89 6.92 23.19 -2.98
N ARG A 90 6.61 21.92 -3.05
CA ARG A 90 6.66 20.99 -1.93
C ARG A 90 7.33 19.71 -2.40
N ARG A 91 8.30 19.24 -1.64
CA ARG A 91 9.08 18.05 -1.98
C ARG A 91 8.19 16.81 -1.96
N TYR A 92 8.11 16.10 -3.08
CA TYR A 92 7.41 14.84 -3.23
C TYR A 92 8.41 13.71 -3.46
N VAL A 93 8.24 12.59 -2.76
CA VAL A 93 9.19 11.50 -2.75
C VAL A 93 8.52 10.17 -3.06
N THR A 94 9.27 9.28 -3.69
CA THR A 94 8.90 7.86 -3.80
C THR A 94 9.84 7.03 -2.94
N LEU A 95 9.32 5.95 -2.35
CA LEU A 95 10.05 5.08 -1.46
C LEU A 95 10.60 3.86 -2.22
N ASP A 96 11.78 3.41 -1.84
CA ASP A 96 12.34 2.15 -2.28
C ASP A 96 11.77 1.02 -1.42
N ASN A 97 10.92 0.19 -2.01
CA ASN A 97 10.22 -0.88 -1.29
C ASN A 97 11.16 -1.87 -0.62
N HIS A 98 12.31 -2.16 -1.24
CA HIS A 98 13.28 -3.10 -0.69
C HIS A 98 14.00 -2.50 0.54
N ARG A 99 14.42 -1.25 0.45
CA ARG A 99 15.05 -0.54 1.57
C ARG A 99 14.04 -0.31 2.70
N LEU A 100 12.83 0.13 2.38
CA LEU A 100 11.74 0.34 3.33
C LEU A 100 11.39 -0.95 4.07
N ARG A 101 11.21 -2.07 3.35
CA ARG A 101 10.93 -3.37 3.93
C ARG A 101 12.05 -3.83 4.88
N ARG A 102 13.29 -3.68 4.46
CA ARG A 102 14.45 -4.01 5.30
C ARG A 102 14.52 -3.16 6.56
N ALA A 103 14.30 -1.85 6.45
CA ALA A 103 14.31 -0.92 7.58
C ALA A 103 13.17 -1.23 8.57
N LEU A 104 11.95 -1.43 8.10
CA LEU A 104 10.79 -1.71 8.94
C LEU A 104 10.83 -3.09 9.60
N ARG A 105 11.55 -4.04 9.03
CA ARG A 105 11.72 -5.39 9.63
C ARG A 105 12.96 -5.53 10.50
N ALA A 106 13.76 -4.48 10.64
CA ALA A 106 14.96 -4.52 11.45
C ALA A 106 14.64 -4.78 12.93
N GLY A 107 15.16 -5.88 13.47
CA GLY A 107 15.00 -6.24 14.89
C GLY A 107 13.70 -6.98 15.24
N ALA A 108 12.70 -7.02 14.37
CA ALA A 108 11.49 -7.80 14.60
C ALA A 108 11.69 -9.28 14.20
N ALA A 109 11.25 -10.20 15.05
CA ALA A 109 11.22 -11.61 14.68
C ALA A 109 10.18 -11.82 13.56
N HIS A 110 10.55 -12.54 12.50
CA HIS A 110 9.68 -12.83 11.37
C HIS A 110 9.53 -14.32 11.17
N ARG A 111 8.28 -14.79 11.11
CA ARG A 111 7.91 -16.15 10.79
C ARG A 111 7.26 -16.17 9.40
N ILE A 112 7.92 -16.78 8.44
CA ILE A 112 7.33 -17.01 7.12
C ILE A 112 6.28 -18.10 7.24
N GLY A 113 5.06 -17.81 6.83
CA GLY A 113 3.94 -18.74 6.86
C GLY A 113 2.59 -18.03 6.84
N ARG A 114 1.58 -18.77 6.42
CA ARG A 114 0.21 -18.26 6.33
C ARG A 114 -0.58 -18.73 7.56
N VAL A 115 -1.11 -17.77 8.31
CA VAL A 115 -2.06 -18.08 9.40
C VAL A 115 -3.39 -18.49 8.79
N GLU A 116 -3.93 -19.62 9.21
CA GLU A 116 -5.23 -20.10 8.76
C GLU A 116 -6.33 -19.81 9.78
N ARG A 117 -6.02 -19.94 11.05
CA ARG A 117 -6.98 -19.73 12.14
C ARG A 117 -6.34 -19.05 13.34
N VAL A 118 -7.13 -18.20 14.00
CA VAL A 118 -6.82 -17.62 15.31
C VAL A 118 -7.92 -18.03 16.27
N ALA A 119 -7.54 -18.64 17.39
CA ALA A 119 -8.45 -19.04 18.45
C ALA A 119 -8.07 -18.34 19.75
N THR A 120 -9.07 -17.79 20.44
CA THR A 120 -8.89 -17.28 21.82
C THR A 120 -8.61 -18.46 22.74
N THR A 121 -7.63 -18.33 23.63
CA THR A 121 -7.18 -19.38 24.54
C THR A 121 -6.75 -18.75 25.87
N ARG A 122 -6.40 -19.56 26.84
CA ARG A 122 -5.72 -19.12 28.07
C ARG A 122 -4.22 -19.34 27.96
N ILE A 123 -3.46 -18.36 28.38
CA ILE A 123 -2.00 -18.41 28.48
C ILE A 123 -1.62 -17.98 29.89
N ALA A 124 -1.01 -18.89 30.67
CA ALA A 124 -0.60 -18.62 32.05
C ALA A 124 -1.69 -17.91 32.88
N ASP A 125 -2.90 -18.48 32.90
CA ASP A 125 -4.10 -17.99 33.59
C ASP A 125 -4.66 -16.64 33.11
N ALA A 126 -4.08 -16.04 32.08
CA ALA A 126 -4.59 -14.86 31.38
C ALA A 126 -5.22 -15.19 30.03
N GLY A 127 -5.98 -14.26 29.47
CA GLY A 127 -6.47 -14.36 28.09
C GLY A 127 -5.31 -14.30 27.10
N GLY A 128 -5.47 -14.97 25.95
CA GLY A 128 -4.50 -14.95 24.88
C GLY A 128 -5.03 -15.65 23.62
N HIS A 129 -4.15 -15.90 22.67
CA HIS A 129 -4.50 -16.42 21.36
C HIS A 129 -3.56 -17.54 20.94
N ARG A 130 -4.10 -18.47 20.17
CA ARG A 130 -3.36 -19.47 19.43
C ARG A 130 -3.60 -19.27 17.94
N LEU A 131 -2.51 -19.06 17.21
CA LEU A 131 -2.49 -18.97 15.76
C LEU A 131 -2.12 -20.34 15.21
N GLU A 132 -2.86 -20.83 14.25
CA GLU A 132 -2.59 -22.08 13.52
C GLU A 132 -2.14 -21.70 12.10
N LEU A 133 -0.97 -22.22 11.70
CA LEU A 133 -0.38 -21.96 10.40
C LEU A 133 -0.69 -23.09 9.43
N ALA A 134 -0.62 -22.80 8.14
CA ALA A 134 -0.87 -23.76 7.07
C ALA A 134 0.09 -24.96 7.06
N ASP A 135 1.26 -24.85 7.67
CA ASP A 135 2.24 -25.93 7.83
C ASP A 135 1.94 -26.85 9.04
N GLY A 136 0.82 -26.64 9.73
CA GLY A 136 0.40 -27.38 10.92
C GLY A 136 1.06 -26.93 12.22
N THR A 137 1.98 -25.97 12.18
CA THR A 137 2.57 -25.41 13.40
C THR A 137 1.63 -24.41 14.08
N SER A 138 1.91 -24.07 15.33
CA SER A 138 1.13 -23.06 16.05
C SER A 138 1.99 -22.12 16.86
N ILE A 139 1.50 -20.88 16.99
CA ILE A 139 2.10 -19.80 17.76
C ILE A 139 1.11 -19.41 18.86
N ARG A 140 1.62 -19.09 20.05
CA ARG A 140 0.83 -18.51 21.14
C ARG A 140 1.21 -17.06 21.31
N ALA A 141 0.21 -16.18 21.49
CA ALA A 141 0.44 -14.75 21.71
C ALA A 141 -0.54 -14.21 22.74
N ARG A 142 -0.08 -13.24 23.53
CA ARG A 142 -0.98 -12.53 24.48
C ARG A 142 -1.97 -11.65 23.73
N ALA A 143 -1.51 -10.99 22.67
CA ALA A 143 -2.34 -10.19 21.79
C ALA A 143 -2.09 -10.55 20.32
N VAL A 144 -3.11 -10.35 19.49
CA VAL A 144 -3.04 -10.56 18.04
C VAL A 144 -3.54 -9.31 17.32
N LEU A 145 -2.74 -8.87 16.34
CA LEU A 145 -3.10 -7.75 15.46
C LEU A 145 -3.23 -8.25 14.03
N ASP A 146 -4.32 -7.85 13.38
CA ASP A 146 -4.61 -8.15 11.99
C ASP A 146 -4.17 -6.98 11.11
N ALA A 147 -3.05 -7.14 10.40
CA ALA A 147 -2.50 -6.22 9.42
C ALA A 147 -2.52 -6.81 8.01
N THR A 148 -3.48 -7.71 7.71
CA THR A 148 -3.56 -8.44 6.44
C THR A 148 -4.08 -7.61 5.27
N GLY A 149 -4.29 -6.31 5.46
CA GLY A 149 -4.85 -5.42 4.43
C GLY A 149 -6.37 -5.46 4.40
N TRP A 150 -6.95 -4.90 3.36
CA TRP A 150 -8.41 -4.85 3.20
C TRP A 150 -8.96 -6.02 2.35
N PRO A 151 -10.10 -6.61 2.75
CA PRO A 151 -10.70 -6.55 4.10
C PRO A 151 -9.85 -7.31 5.08
N GLY A 152 -9.84 -6.92 6.37
CA GLY A 152 -9.14 -7.65 7.41
C GLY A 152 -9.57 -9.12 7.42
N ARG A 153 -8.61 -10.03 7.58
CA ARG A 153 -8.89 -11.46 7.50
C ARG A 153 -9.40 -12.05 8.81
N PHE A 154 -8.96 -11.50 9.92
CA PHE A 154 -9.22 -12.02 11.26
C PHE A 154 -10.01 -11.05 12.13
N ALA A 155 -9.73 -9.76 12.04
CA ALA A 155 -10.54 -8.73 12.65
C ALA A 155 -11.77 -8.45 11.76
N ARG A 156 -12.96 -8.63 12.31
CA ARG A 156 -14.20 -8.50 11.54
C ARG A 156 -14.62 -7.04 11.44
N PRO A 157 -14.81 -6.49 10.25
CA PRO A 157 -15.45 -5.19 10.10
C PRO A 157 -16.92 -5.30 10.53
N ASN A 158 -17.47 -4.22 11.08
CA ASN A 158 -18.89 -4.11 11.44
C ASN A 158 -19.75 -4.01 10.16
N GLY A 159 -19.87 -5.10 9.41
CA GLY A 159 -20.87 -5.28 8.35
C GLY A 159 -20.77 -4.41 7.11
N GLY A 160 -19.69 -3.66 6.89
CA GLY A 160 -19.62 -2.74 5.75
C GLY A 160 -18.67 -3.16 4.63
N GLN A 161 -19.16 -3.01 3.40
CA GLN A 161 -18.30 -2.96 2.22
C GLN A 161 -17.66 -1.57 2.12
N ALA A 162 -16.61 -1.41 1.30
CA ALA A 162 -16.09 -0.11 0.94
C ALA A 162 -17.22 0.75 0.34
N SER A 163 -17.28 2.04 0.74
CA SER A 163 -18.28 2.97 0.21
C SER A 163 -17.99 3.34 -1.24
N ALA A 164 -16.73 3.40 -1.60
CA ALA A 164 -16.24 3.62 -2.96
C ALA A 164 -14.87 2.95 -3.12
N TRP A 165 -14.34 3.03 -4.34
CA TRP A 165 -13.04 2.48 -4.69
C TRP A 165 -12.22 3.51 -5.46
N GLN A 166 -10.98 3.71 -5.07
CA GLN A 166 -9.96 4.29 -5.91
C GLN A 166 -9.31 3.16 -6.70
N THR A 167 -9.22 3.32 -8.01
CA THR A 167 -8.60 2.32 -8.88
C THR A 167 -7.68 2.98 -9.87
N ALA A 168 -6.55 2.34 -10.15
CA ALA A 168 -5.58 2.87 -11.09
C ALA A 168 -4.92 1.78 -11.93
N LEU A 169 -4.48 2.20 -13.12
CA LEU A 169 -3.59 1.45 -13.98
C LEU A 169 -2.34 2.29 -14.22
N GLY A 170 -1.20 1.79 -13.74
CA GLY A 170 0.11 2.39 -13.93
C GLY A 170 1.00 1.55 -14.82
N VAL A 171 1.85 2.19 -15.60
CA VAL A 171 2.97 1.58 -16.31
C VAL A 171 4.26 2.29 -15.94
N VAL A 172 5.33 1.53 -15.75
CA VAL A 172 6.67 2.09 -15.58
C VAL A 172 7.40 1.98 -16.90
N LEU A 173 7.83 3.12 -17.42
CA LEU A 173 8.61 3.25 -18.65
C LEU A 173 10.09 3.38 -18.31
N SER A 174 10.98 2.98 -19.21
CA SER A 174 12.44 3.13 -19.03
C SER A 174 12.89 4.58 -18.98
N GLU A 175 12.16 5.45 -19.68
CA GLU A 175 12.46 6.88 -19.80
C GLU A 175 11.21 7.71 -19.53
N PRO A 176 11.35 8.97 -19.09
CA PRO A 176 10.21 9.87 -18.95
C PRO A 176 9.53 10.06 -20.32
N PRO A 177 8.20 10.12 -20.36
CA PRO A 177 7.47 10.42 -21.59
C PRO A 177 7.76 11.84 -22.08
N ASP A 178 7.52 12.08 -23.37
CA ASP A 178 7.70 13.39 -23.96
C ASP A 178 6.74 14.45 -23.37
N GLY A 179 7.16 15.69 -23.43
CA GLY A 179 6.34 16.85 -23.04
C GLY A 179 6.12 16.98 -21.53
N GLU A 180 4.94 17.43 -21.16
CA GLU A 180 4.62 17.77 -19.77
C GLU A 180 4.50 16.53 -18.86
N LEU A 181 4.21 15.35 -19.39
CA LEU A 181 4.22 14.11 -18.63
C LEU A 181 5.64 13.65 -18.24
N GLY A 182 6.68 14.16 -18.90
CA GLY A 182 8.07 13.98 -18.48
C GLY A 182 8.49 14.87 -17.31
N GLN A 183 7.55 15.61 -16.71
CA GLN A 183 7.76 16.37 -15.48
C GLN A 183 7.04 15.68 -14.33
N PRO A 184 7.61 15.72 -13.10
CA PRO A 184 6.93 15.19 -11.93
C PRO A 184 5.55 15.81 -11.75
N THR A 185 4.52 15.02 -11.91
CA THR A 185 3.11 15.47 -11.90
C THR A 185 2.34 14.69 -10.84
N PHE A 186 1.79 15.42 -9.87
CA PHE A 186 1.02 14.85 -8.77
C PHE A 186 -0.41 14.51 -9.18
N MET A 187 -1.09 15.42 -9.92
CA MET A 187 -2.44 15.18 -10.45
C MET A 187 -2.64 15.96 -11.75
N ASP A 188 -3.00 15.25 -12.82
CA ASP A 188 -3.34 15.84 -14.11
C ASP A 188 -4.79 15.51 -14.48
N PHE A 189 -5.69 16.47 -14.31
CA PHE A 189 -7.10 16.40 -14.67
C PHE A 189 -7.40 16.94 -16.08
N ARG A 190 -6.38 17.27 -16.87
CA ARG A 190 -6.61 17.81 -18.22
C ARG A 190 -7.32 16.82 -19.11
N ARG A 191 -7.94 17.39 -20.14
CA ARG A 191 -8.55 16.58 -21.21
C ARG A 191 -7.50 15.74 -21.90
N VAL A 192 -7.89 14.53 -22.23
CA VAL A 192 -7.10 13.63 -23.05
C VAL A 192 -7.74 13.58 -24.43
N ILE A 193 -6.92 13.69 -25.47
CA ILE A 193 -7.37 13.48 -26.83
C ILE A 193 -7.22 11.99 -27.14
N GLY A 194 -8.33 11.33 -27.37
CA GLY A 194 -8.33 9.90 -27.74
C GLY A 194 -7.59 9.66 -29.07
N LEU A 195 -7.24 8.43 -29.32
CA LEU A 195 -6.61 8.04 -30.60
C LEU A 195 -7.53 8.27 -31.81
N ASP A 196 -8.83 8.42 -31.57
CA ASP A 196 -9.84 8.84 -32.53
C ASP A 196 -9.93 10.37 -32.73
N GLY A 197 -9.08 11.13 -32.05
CA GLY A 197 -9.07 12.60 -32.06
C GLY A 197 -10.14 13.26 -31.22
N ALA A 198 -10.99 12.50 -30.51
CA ALA A 198 -12.04 13.07 -29.68
C ALA A 198 -11.52 13.46 -28.29
N PRO A 199 -11.74 14.68 -27.82
CA PRO A 199 -11.34 15.07 -26.45
C PRO A 199 -12.28 14.47 -25.42
N SER A 200 -11.71 13.88 -24.35
CA SER A 200 -12.45 13.33 -23.22
C SER A 200 -11.89 13.84 -21.90
N THR A 201 -12.77 14.28 -21.00
CA THR A 201 -12.44 14.58 -19.59
C THR A 201 -12.81 13.45 -18.65
N VAL A 202 -13.49 12.44 -19.17
CA VAL A 202 -14.04 11.34 -18.37
C VAL A 202 -13.43 10.01 -18.79
N GLY A 203 -13.23 9.15 -17.84
CA GLY A 203 -12.79 7.78 -18.04
C GLY A 203 -13.97 6.82 -18.29
N PRO A 204 -13.74 5.51 -18.07
CA PRO A 204 -14.77 4.49 -18.17
C PRO A 204 -16.01 4.85 -17.35
N HIS A 205 -17.18 4.53 -17.87
CA HIS A 205 -18.47 4.80 -17.21
C HIS A 205 -18.72 6.27 -16.84
N GLY A 206 -18.06 7.22 -17.50
CA GLY A 206 -18.25 8.66 -17.26
C GLY A 206 -17.64 9.20 -15.96
N VAL A 207 -16.78 8.43 -15.27
CA VAL A 207 -16.11 8.91 -14.07
C VAL A 207 -14.89 9.76 -14.41
N THR A 208 -14.63 10.77 -13.57
CA THR A 208 -13.44 11.62 -13.70
C THR A 208 -12.19 10.84 -13.31
N THR A 209 -11.16 10.94 -14.14
CA THR A 209 -9.84 10.38 -13.87
C THR A 209 -8.78 11.48 -13.90
N PHE A 210 -7.64 11.17 -13.33
CA PHE A 210 -6.45 12.00 -13.38
C PHE A 210 -5.21 11.12 -13.56
N CYS A 211 -4.10 11.73 -13.90
CA CYS A 211 -2.85 11.03 -14.13
C CYS A 211 -1.79 11.45 -13.11
N TYR A 212 -1.09 10.47 -12.53
CA TYR A 212 0.23 10.66 -11.94
C TYR A 212 1.31 10.45 -12.99
N SER A 213 2.40 11.22 -12.91
CA SER A 213 3.60 11.00 -13.72
C SER A 213 4.82 11.33 -12.87
N LEU A 214 5.58 10.32 -12.45
CA LEU A 214 6.58 10.45 -11.40
C LEU A 214 7.83 9.59 -11.70
N PRO A 215 9.04 10.07 -11.35
CA PRO A 215 10.21 9.22 -11.34
C PRO A 215 10.09 8.16 -10.25
N VAL A 216 10.54 6.95 -10.56
CA VAL A 216 10.62 5.80 -9.64
C VAL A 216 11.99 5.15 -9.74
N SER A 217 12.32 4.18 -8.86
CA SER A 217 13.66 3.57 -8.82
C SER A 217 14.09 2.90 -10.12
N ASP A 218 13.14 2.34 -10.84
CA ASP A 218 13.33 1.52 -12.03
C ASP A 218 12.88 2.20 -13.32
N GLY A 219 12.57 3.51 -13.28
CA GLY A 219 12.16 4.26 -14.47
C GLY A 219 11.21 5.42 -14.17
N TRP A 220 10.15 5.51 -14.95
CA TRP A 220 9.16 6.57 -14.85
C TRP A 220 7.74 6.02 -14.83
N LEU A 221 7.05 6.20 -13.72
CA LEU A 221 5.65 5.77 -13.56
C LEU A 221 4.71 6.78 -14.25
N VAL A 222 3.81 6.27 -15.08
CA VAL A 222 2.62 7.02 -15.55
C VAL A 222 1.39 6.21 -15.19
N GLU A 223 0.50 6.81 -14.40
CA GLU A 223 -0.64 6.10 -13.84
C GLU A 223 -1.92 6.90 -14.04
N GLU A 224 -2.91 6.29 -14.70
CA GLU A 224 -4.26 6.83 -14.81
C GLU A 224 -5.12 6.31 -13.68
N THR A 225 -5.74 7.22 -12.93
CA THR A 225 -6.43 6.93 -11.67
C THR A 225 -7.86 7.42 -11.67
N VAL A 226 -8.79 6.59 -11.25
CA VAL A 226 -10.16 6.97 -10.83
C VAL A 226 -10.12 7.32 -9.36
N LEU A 227 -10.41 8.57 -9.00
CA LEU A 227 -10.35 9.00 -7.61
C LEU A 227 -11.34 8.25 -6.71
N ALA A 228 -12.58 8.08 -7.16
CA ALA A 228 -13.60 7.33 -6.43
C ALA A 228 -14.70 6.85 -7.39
N ALA A 229 -15.09 5.59 -7.30
CA ALA A 229 -16.21 5.03 -8.02
C ALA A 229 -16.93 3.92 -7.23
N THR A 230 -18.22 3.78 -7.47
CA THR A 230 -19.06 2.68 -6.99
C THR A 230 -19.97 2.23 -8.13
N PRO A 231 -19.89 0.99 -8.59
CA PRO A 231 -18.90 -0.04 -8.20
C PRO A 231 -17.46 0.31 -8.60
N ALA A 232 -16.47 -0.46 -8.13
CA ALA A 232 -15.08 -0.30 -8.54
C ALA A 232 -14.94 -0.42 -10.06
N ILE A 233 -14.14 0.43 -10.66
CA ILE A 233 -13.73 0.31 -12.06
C ILE A 233 -12.57 -0.71 -12.12
N GLU A 234 -12.65 -1.65 -13.04
CA GLU A 234 -11.50 -2.57 -13.25
C GLU A 234 -10.30 -1.78 -13.79
N PRO A 235 -9.11 -1.92 -13.20
CA PRO A 235 -7.94 -1.12 -13.60
C PRO A 235 -7.63 -1.18 -15.10
N ILE A 236 -7.76 -2.35 -15.72
CA ILE A 236 -7.48 -2.49 -17.16
C ILE A 236 -8.41 -1.66 -18.05
N ALA A 237 -9.60 -1.30 -17.56
CA ALA A 237 -10.52 -0.41 -18.29
C ALA A 237 -9.98 1.03 -18.43
N LEU A 238 -8.92 1.37 -17.70
CA LEU A 238 -8.21 2.66 -17.82
C LEU A 238 -7.17 2.68 -18.94
N LEU A 239 -6.82 1.51 -19.50
CA LEU A 239 -5.78 1.41 -20.52
C LEU A 239 -6.01 2.32 -21.75
N PRO A 240 -7.21 2.44 -22.32
CA PRO A 240 -7.42 3.34 -23.45
C PRO A 240 -7.11 4.80 -23.11
N ARG A 241 -7.43 5.23 -21.89
CA ARG A 241 -7.18 6.58 -21.46
C ARG A 241 -5.69 6.84 -21.13
N LEU A 242 -5.03 5.90 -20.47
CA LEU A 242 -3.58 5.94 -20.25
C LEU A 242 -2.82 5.99 -21.58
N SER A 243 -3.25 5.18 -22.56
CA SER A 243 -2.69 5.14 -23.90
C SER A 243 -2.85 6.47 -24.64
N ALA A 244 -4.03 7.08 -24.55
CA ALA A 244 -4.30 8.39 -25.12
C ALA A 244 -3.44 9.49 -24.47
N ARG A 245 -3.16 9.42 -23.15
CA ARG A 245 -2.21 10.34 -22.52
C ARG A 245 -0.79 10.20 -23.04
N LEU A 246 -0.37 8.97 -23.27
CA LEU A 246 0.96 8.67 -23.79
C LEU A 246 1.07 8.86 -25.33
N GLY A 247 -0.06 9.09 -26.02
CA GLY A 247 -0.07 9.16 -27.49
C GLY A 247 0.34 7.85 -28.16
N ARG A 248 0.10 6.71 -27.51
CA ARG A 248 0.53 5.37 -27.95
C ARG A 248 -0.65 4.40 -28.04
N HIS A 249 -0.53 3.40 -28.92
CA HIS A 249 -1.53 2.32 -28.97
C HIS A 249 -1.53 1.50 -27.67
N PRO A 250 -2.70 1.02 -27.17
CA PRO A 250 -2.78 0.24 -25.93
C PRO A 250 -1.81 -0.94 -25.85
N ASP A 251 -1.70 -1.71 -26.92
CA ASP A 251 -0.79 -2.87 -26.95
C ASP A 251 0.68 -2.46 -26.80
N SER A 252 1.08 -1.33 -27.40
CA SER A 252 2.45 -0.80 -27.27
C SER A 252 2.71 -0.32 -25.84
N VAL A 253 1.73 0.32 -25.18
CA VAL A 253 1.88 0.80 -23.79
C VAL A 253 2.21 -0.36 -22.86
N LEU A 254 1.51 -1.48 -22.99
CA LEU A 254 1.76 -2.65 -22.14
C LEU A 254 3.03 -3.40 -22.53
N ALA A 255 3.35 -3.47 -23.83
CA ALA A 255 4.53 -4.18 -24.32
C ALA A 255 5.85 -3.46 -23.95
N ASP A 256 5.83 -2.11 -23.94
CA ASP A 256 7.01 -1.29 -23.65
C ASP A 256 7.19 -1.03 -22.14
N ALA A 257 6.22 -1.43 -21.32
CA ALA A 257 6.28 -1.24 -19.87
C ALA A 257 7.29 -2.19 -19.22
N LEU A 258 8.20 -1.67 -18.42
CA LEU A 258 9.08 -2.46 -17.56
C LEU A 258 8.28 -3.26 -16.55
N ARG A 259 7.22 -2.67 -16.03
CA ARG A 259 6.21 -3.30 -15.16
C ARG A 259 4.89 -2.54 -15.22
N THR A 260 3.83 -3.22 -14.81
CA THR A 260 2.48 -2.67 -14.74
C THR A 260 1.98 -2.72 -13.30
N GLU A 261 1.34 -1.66 -12.84
CA GLU A 261 0.69 -1.58 -11.54
C GLU A 261 -0.84 -1.58 -11.69
N TYR A 262 -1.49 -2.44 -10.93
CA TYR A 262 -2.94 -2.52 -10.80
C TYR A 262 -3.32 -2.13 -9.38
N VAL A 263 -3.93 -0.97 -9.21
CA VAL A 263 -4.26 -0.43 -7.89
C VAL A 263 -5.76 -0.53 -7.64
N ARG A 264 -6.12 -0.94 -6.42
CA ARG A 264 -7.51 -0.99 -5.96
C ARG A 264 -7.55 -0.71 -4.46
N ILE A 265 -7.93 0.49 -4.10
CA ILE A 265 -7.94 0.98 -2.73
C ILE A 265 -9.39 1.18 -2.29
N PRO A 266 -9.84 0.55 -1.19
CA PRO A 266 -11.16 0.79 -0.63
C PRO A 266 -11.23 2.18 0.01
N LEU A 267 -12.27 2.93 -0.29
CA LEU A 267 -12.53 4.22 0.30
C LEU A 267 -13.74 4.15 1.22
N GLY A 268 -13.57 4.61 2.45
CA GLY A 268 -14.64 4.55 3.46
C GLY A 268 -14.98 3.11 3.86
N GLY A 269 -16.16 2.92 4.43
CA GLY A 269 -16.62 1.63 4.93
C GLY A 269 -16.58 1.53 6.45
N SER A 270 -17.07 0.41 6.97
CA SER A 270 -17.14 0.17 8.40
C SER A 270 -15.76 -0.17 8.97
N ARG A 271 -15.43 0.45 10.09
CA ARG A 271 -14.24 0.09 10.85
C ARG A 271 -14.55 -1.10 11.78
N PRO A 272 -13.58 -1.97 12.04
CA PRO A 272 -13.70 -2.97 13.10
C PRO A 272 -13.98 -2.32 14.44
N THR A 273 -14.77 -3.00 15.30
CA THR A 273 -15.00 -2.53 16.67
C THR A 273 -13.78 -2.79 17.55
N SER A 274 -13.57 -1.96 18.56
CA SER A 274 -12.46 -2.10 19.51
C SER A 274 -12.67 -3.19 20.57
N ASP A 275 -13.87 -3.77 20.64
CA ASP A 275 -14.24 -4.83 21.59
C ASP A 275 -13.95 -6.24 21.08
N GLN A 276 -13.30 -6.36 19.93
CA GLN A 276 -12.90 -7.63 19.36
C GLN A 276 -11.61 -8.16 19.99
N PRO A 277 -11.50 -9.49 20.14
CA PRO A 277 -10.28 -10.12 20.67
C PRO A 277 -9.06 -9.96 19.75
N ILE A 278 -9.26 -9.66 18.45
CA ILE A 278 -8.20 -9.39 17.48
C ILE A 278 -8.33 -7.94 17.04
N VAL A 279 -7.26 -7.18 17.18
CA VAL A 279 -7.24 -5.76 16.84
C VAL A 279 -6.78 -5.60 15.38
N ALA A 280 -7.56 -4.87 14.56
CA ALA A 280 -7.17 -4.52 13.21
C ALA A 280 -6.15 -3.38 13.20
N PHE A 281 -5.26 -3.37 12.20
CA PHE A 281 -4.28 -2.31 11.99
C PHE A 281 -4.08 -2.02 10.49
N GLY A 282 -3.68 -0.77 10.17
CA GLY A 282 -3.49 -0.32 8.79
C GLY A 282 -4.80 -0.36 7.98
N ALA A 283 -4.73 -0.83 6.75
CA ALA A 283 -5.91 -0.91 5.88
C ALA A 283 -7.00 -1.85 6.44
N ALA A 284 -6.64 -2.90 7.19
CA ALA A 284 -7.60 -3.77 7.87
C ALA A 284 -8.44 -3.01 8.91
N ALA A 285 -7.87 -1.98 9.52
CA ALA A 285 -8.57 -1.06 10.45
C ALA A 285 -9.29 0.09 9.75
N GLY A 286 -9.21 0.17 8.42
CA GLY A 286 -9.75 1.30 7.65
C GLY A 286 -8.89 2.57 7.77
N TYR A 287 -7.61 2.45 8.07
CA TYR A 287 -6.65 3.57 8.03
C TYR A 287 -6.25 3.87 6.58
N VAL A 288 -7.27 4.23 5.82
CA VAL A 288 -7.14 4.74 4.45
C VAL A 288 -7.96 6.04 4.42
N HIS A 289 -7.35 7.13 4.00
CA HIS A 289 -8.04 8.40 3.93
C HIS A 289 -9.15 8.36 2.87
N ALA A 290 -10.40 8.55 3.30
CA ALA A 290 -11.57 8.28 2.48
C ALA A 290 -11.68 9.15 1.19
N ALA A 291 -11.01 10.30 1.15
CA ALA A 291 -11.07 11.20 0.00
C ALA A 291 -9.87 11.05 -0.96
N THR A 292 -8.73 10.52 -0.50
CA THR A 292 -7.49 10.51 -1.28
C THR A 292 -6.90 9.12 -1.49
N GLY A 293 -7.31 8.13 -0.69
CA GLY A 293 -6.75 6.78 -0.75
C GLY A 293 -5.37 6.63 -0.07
N PHE A 294 -4.86 7.68 0.58
CA PHE A 294 -3.61 7.64 1.36
C PHE A 294 -3.79 6.96 2.71
#